data_46879ec391de1a64e8781e8e46d73eb4
#
_entry.id   46879ec391de1a64e8781e8e46d73eb4
#
_cell.length_a   1.000
_cell.length_b   1.000
_cell.length_c   1.000
_cell.angle_alpha   90.00
_cell.angle_beta   90.00
_cell.angle_gamma   90.00
#
_symmetry.space_group_name_H-M   'P 1'
#
loop_
_entity.id
_entity.type
_entity.pdbx_description
1 polymer ?
#
loop_
_entity_poly.entity_id
_entity_poly.type
_entity_poly.pdbx_seq_one_letter_code
_entity_poly.pdbx_strand_id
1 'polypeptide(L)'
;MSADVILYNQGVQYADGNIVTHAATYPASGSWTTGDIVLEQTSTTRLSGWKRITTGSGNVLGTDWVYCSNLISGTAQATTSGTSITFTGIPSWAKRVTVNFKGVGTSGTSNKLIQVGNGAVVNTGYLGSQSVISTASAASGNTTTGFAIASGAAADRLGGAYVLTLENASTNTWVCQGVTSASNVGSSFVTSGSVSLGSALDRINITTVNGTDTFAAGEINIMWE
;
A
#
# COMPACT_ATOMS: atom_id res chain seq x y z
N MET A 1 -32.38 -3.05 30.58
CA MET A 1 -31.14 -3.23 31.36
C MET A 1 -30.27 -2.03 31.09
N SER A 2 -30.03 -1.19 32.10
CA SER A 2 -29.09 -0.07 31.98
C SER A 2 -27.69 -0.68 31.90
N ALA A 3 -26.97 -0.40 30.85
CA ALA A 3 -25.54 -0.75 30.80
C ALA A 3 -24.82 0.19 31.77
N ASP A 4 -24.25 -0.37 32.84
CA ASP A 4 -23.42 0.41 33.75
C ASP A 4 -22.15 0.81 33.01
N VAL A 5 -22.04 2.09 32.71
CA VAL A 5 -20.83 2.70 32.15
C VAL A 5 -20.01 3.21 33.32
N ILE A 6 -18.87 2.60 33.59
CA ILE A 6 -17.93 3.08 34.59
C ILE A 6 -16.94 4.02 33.89
N LEU A 7 -16.96 5.29 34.30
CA LEU A 7 -16.00 6.30 33.81
C LEU A 7 -14.70 6.20 34.63
N TYR A 8 -13.63 5.82 33.99
CA TYR A 8 -12.28 5.91 34.55
C TYR A 8 -11.61 7.22 34.12
N ASN A 9 -10.64 7.69 34.87
CA ASN A 9 -9.88 8.92 34.56
C ASN A 9 -9.20 8.91 33.17
N GLN A 10 -9.20 7.76 32.47
CA GLN A 10 -8.53 7.57 31.18
C GLN A 10 -9.38 6.79 30.16
N GLY A 11 -10.67 6.58 30.39
CA GLY A 11 -11.50 5.85 29.43
C GLY A 11 -12.87 5.42 30.00
N VAL A 12 -13.59 4.66 29.17
CA VAL A 12 -14.91 4.10 29.49
C VAL A 12 -14.79 2.58 29.53
N GLN A 13 -15.22 1.95 30.60
CA GLN A 13 -15.35 0.50 30.65
C GLN A 13 -16.82 0.12 30.39
N TYR A 14 -17.02 -0.83 29.52
CA TYR A 14 -18.33 -1.41 29.21
C TYR A 14 -18.67 -2.58 30.13
N ALA A 15 -19.94 -2.97 30.15
CA ALA A 15 -20.44 -4.05 31.01
C ALA A 15 -19.78 -5.43 30.74
N ASP A 16 -19.20 -5.63 29.58
CA ASP A 16 -18.41 -6.83 29.21
C ASP A 16 -16.95 -6.79 29.71
N GLY A 17 -16.58 -5.68 30.39
CA GLY A 17 -15.22 -5.48 30.95
C GLY A 17 -14.25 -4.82 29.98
N ASN A 18 -14.58 -4.65 28.70
CA ASN A 18 -13.71 -4.00 27.72
C ASN A 18 -13.60 -2.49 27.97
N ILE A 19 -12.46 -1.94 27.63
CA ILE A 19 -12.12 -0.53 27.83
C ILE A 19 -12.03 0.18 26.47
N VAL A 20 -12.59 1.38 26.39
CA VAL A 20 -12.29 2.34 25.31
C VAL A 20 -11.60 3.56 25.94
N THR A 21 -10.38 3.82 25.51
CA THR A 21 -9.55 4.94 26.00
C THR A 21 -8.89 5.68 24.86
N HIS A 22 -8.09 6.69 25.16
CA HIS A 22 -7.40 7.52 24.16
C HIS A 22 -5.91 7.56 24.46
N ALA A 23 -5.08 7.54 23.40
CA ALA A 23 -3.64 7.75 23.49
C ALA A 23 -3.08 8.31 22.20
N ALA A 24 -1.91 8.94 22.25
CA ALA A 24 -1.21 9.42 21.07
C ALA A 24 -0.59 8.29 20.23
N THR A 25 -0.33 7.14 20.85
CA THR A 25 0.24 5.93 20.22
C THR A 25 -0.48 4.69 20.76
N TYR A 26 -0.26 3.53 20.11
CA TYR A 26 -0.72 2.27 20.68
C TYR A 26 -0.02 2.01 22.05
N PRO A 27 -0.67 1.32 22.98
CA PRO A 27 -0.07 1.04 24.28
C PRO A 27 1.19 0.20 24.14
N ALA A 28 2.32 0.71 24.64
CA ALA A 28 3.60 -0.01 24.68
C ALA A 28 3.79 -0.84 25.95
N SER A 29 2.87 -0.75 26.92
CA SER A 29 2.91 -1.46 28.20
C SER A 29 1.50 -1.63 28.79
N GLY A 30 1.39 -2.37 29.88
CA GLY A 30 0.13 -2.64 30.56
C GLY A 30 -0.48 -3.98 30.15
N SER A 31 -1.46 -4.43 30.93
CA SER A 31 -2.26 -5.63 30.64
C SER A 31 -3.60 -5.21 30.05
N TRP A 32 -3.96 -5.82 28.95
CA TRP A 32 -5.13 -5.49 28.15
C TRP A 32 -5.94 -6.75 27.84
N THR A 33 -7.22 -6.56 27.59
CA THR A 33 -8.14 -7.66 27.29
C THR A 33 -8.53 -7.61 25.79
N THR A 34 -8.67 -8.78 25.18
CA THR A 34 -9.18 -8.87 23.80
C THR A 34 -10.49 -8.08 23.66
N GLY A 35 -10.54 -7.15 22.74
CA GLY A 35 -11.67 -6.25 22.54
C GLY A 35 -11.45 -4.82 23.04
N ASP A 36 -10.47 -4.55 23.91
CA ASP A 36 -10.12 -3.19 24.30
C ASP A 36 -9.74 -2.35 23.09
N ILE A 37 -10.12 -1.07 23.12
CA ILE A 37 -9.88 -0.12 22.06
C ILE A 37 -9.16 1.10 22.62
N VAL A 38 -8.12 1.51 21.94
CA VAL A 38 -7.42 2.78 22.16
C VAL A 38 -7.62 3.66 20.94
N LEU A 39 -8.34 4.76 21.13
CA LEU A 39 -8.56 5.74 20.07
C LEU A 39 -7.36 6.69 19.97
N GLU A 40 -6.96 7.01 18.75
CA GLU A 40 -5.84 7.91 18.50
C GLU A 40 -6.25 9.36 18.83
N GLN A 41 -5.61 9.93 19.83
CA GLN A 41 -5.92 11.27 20.33
C GLN A 41 -5.52 12.38 19.34
N THR A 42 -4.55 12.14 18.49
CA THR A 42 -4.00 13.12 17.55
C THR A 42 -4.74 13.19 16.21
N SER A 43 -5.63 12.25 15.94
CA SER A 43 -6.40 12.22 14.69
C SER A 43 -7.52 13.27 14.73
N THR A 44 -7.42 14.28 13.87
CA THR A 44 -8.42 15.36 13.78
C THR A 44 -9.47 15.14 12.69
N THR A 45 -9.26 14.15 11.83
CA THR A 45 -10.06 14.00 10.59
C THR A 45 -10.82 12.70 10.49
N ARG A 46 -10.52 11.71 11.31
CA ARG A 46 -11.16 10.38 11.29
C ARG A 46 -11.03 9.65 12.62
N LEU A 47 -11.97 8.75 12.87
CA LEU A 47 -11.88 7.84 13.99
C LEU A 47 -10.82 6.78 13.66
N SER A 48 -9.69 6.85 14.32
CA SER A 48 -8.59 5.89 14.22
C SER A 48 -8.13 5.45 15.59
N GLY A 49 -7.44 4.36 15.65
CA GLY A 49 -6.94 3.81 16.91
C GLY A 49 -6.53 2.35 16.77
N TRP A 50 -6.43 1.68 17.88
CA TRP A 50 -5.96 0.30 17.94
C TRP A 50 -6.95 -0.55 18.74
N LYS A 51 -7.19 -1.75 18.26
CA LYS A 51 -7.99 -2.76 18.93
C LYS A 51 -7.09 -3.88 19.44
N ARG A 52 -7.30 -4.28 20.65
CA ARG A 52 -6.64 -5.43 21.26
C ARG A 52 -7.21 -6.73 20.68
N ILE A 53 -6.35 -7.62 20.21
CA ILE A 53 -6.74 -8.93 19.65
C ILE A 53 -6.24 -10.13 20.45
N THR A 54 -5.41 -9.89 21.49
CA THR A 54 -4.96 -10.89 22.46
C THR A 54 -5.20 -10.38 23.88
N THR A 55 -5.39 -11.25 24.87
CA THR A 55 -5.42 -10.87 26.27
C THR A 55 -4.05 -11.08 26.88
N GLY A 56 -3.57 -10.12 27.68
CA GLY A 56 -2.28 -10.21 28.39
C GLY A 56 -1.48 -8.91 28.38
N SER A 57 -0.20 -9.02 28.73
CA SER A 57 0.74 -7.91 28.85
C SER A 57 1.70 -7.74 27.68
N GLY A 58 1.65 -8.60 26.65
CA GLY A 58 2.31 -8.36 25.38
C GLY A 58 1.72 -7.12 24.72
N ASN A 59 2.53 -6.27 24.09
CA ASN A 59 2.04 -5.02 23.47
C ASN A 59 2.76 -4.79 22.16
N VAL A 60 2.62 -5.75 21.22
CA VAL A 60 3.26 -5.72 19.90
C VAL A 60 2.21 -5.38 18.84
N LEU A 61 2.45 -4.31 18.10
CA LEU A 61 1.58 -3.93 16.98
C LEU A 61 1.64 -5.00 15.87
N GLY A 62 0.48 -5.39 15.38
CA GLY A 62 0.34 -6.47 14.40
C GLY A 62 0.19 -7.87 15.02
N THR A 63 0.55 -8.04 16.30
CA THR A 63 0.41 -9.31 17.03
C THR A 63 -0.63 -9.20 18.14
N ASP A 64 -0.52 -8.19 18.98
CA ASP A 64 -1.41 -7.96 20.12
C ASP A 64 -2.42 -6.84 19.84
N TRP A 65 -2.00 -5.85 19.06
CA TRP A 65 -2.80 -4.70 18.65
C TRP A 65 -2.91 -4.64 17.15
N VAL A 66 -4.10 -4.40 16.63
CA VAL A 66 -4.35 -4.10 15.22
C VAL A 66 -4.88 -2.69 15.07
N TYR A 67 -4.56 -2.07 13.97
CA TYR A 67 -5.07 -0.74 13.67
C TYR A 67 -6.55 -0.80 13.32
N CYS A 68 -7.36 0.04 13.95
CA CYS A 68 -8.81 0.16 13.69
C CYS A 68 -9.13 1.13 12.56
N SER A 69 -8.12 1.78 12.00
CA SER A 69 -8.35 2.75 10.93
C SER A 69 -8.47 2.07 9.59
N ASN A 70 -9.24 2.72 8.76
CA ASN A 70 -9.42 2.40 7.37
C ASN A 70 -8.18 2.76 6.53
N LEU A 71 -8.36 2.78 5.24
CA LEU A 71 -7.37 3.13 4.24
C LEU A 71 -6.59 4.40 4.59
N ILE A 72 -5.27 4.28 4.71
CA ILE A 72 -4.35 5.39 4.95
C ILE A 72 -3.79 5.85 3.62
N SER A 73 -3.81 7.16 3.39
CA SER A 73 -3.21 7.76 2.20
C SER A 73 -1.79 8.20 2.48
N GLY A 74 -0.87 7.89 1.58
CA GLY A 74 0.43 8.52 1.53
C GLY A 74 0.36 9.98 1.05
N THR A 75 1.51 10.60 0.89
CA THR A 75 1.62 11.91 0.25
C THR A 75 1.88 11.73 -1.24
N ALA A 76 1.03 12.33 -2.07
CA ALA A 76 1.22 12.28 -3.52
C ALA A 76 2.57 12.90 -3.92
N GLN A 77 3.26 12.23 -4.84
CA GLN A 77 4.54 12.68 -5.38
C GLN A 77 4.38 13.04 -6.86
N ALA A 78 4.87 14.22 -7.23
CA ALA A 78 4.90 14.66 -8.62
C ALA A 78 5.86 13.78 -9.43
N THR A 79 5.44 13.40 -10.63
CA THR A 79 6.22 12.62 -11.59
C THR A 79 6.72 13.52 -12.74
N THR A 80 7.42 14.58 -12.39
CA THR A 80 7.91 15.61 -13.34
C THR A 80 9.41 15.61 -13.55
N SER A 81 10.14 14.76 -12.82
CA SER A 81 11.59 14.61 -12.93
C SER A 81 12.07 13.30 -12.32
N GLY A 82 13.36 12.98 -12.52
CA GLY A 82 13.98 11.78 -12.00
C GLY A 82 13.62 10.51 -12.76
N THR A 83 14.33 9.43 -12.48
CA THR A 83 14.13 8.11 -13.11
C THR A 83 13.36 7.13 -12.21
N SER A 84 13.07 7.52 -10.97
CA SER A 84 12.29 6.72 -10.01
C SER A 84 11.55 7.60 -9.01
N ILE A 85 10.43 7.09 -8.52
CA ILE A 85 9.64 7.65 -7.44
C ILE A 85 9.52 6.56 -6.38
N THR A 86 9.98 6.83 -5.15
CA THR A 86 9.97 5.84 -4.07
C THR A 86 9.11 6.33 -2.91
N PHE A 87 8.17 5.50 -2.50
CA PHE A 87 7.42 5.64 -1.26
C PHE A 87 8.01 4.70 -0.22
N THR A 88 8.34 5.22 0.94
CA THR A 88 8.89 4.47 2.08
C THR A 88 7.99 4.60 3.29
N GLY A 89 8.26 3.80 4.32
CA GLY A 89 7.53 3.89 5.59
C GLY A 89 6.16 3.21 5.55
N ILE A 90 5.93 2.29 4.61
CA ILE A 90 4.75 1.42 4.64
C ILE A 90 4.90 0.52 5.87
N PRO A 91 3.93 0.54 6.79
CA PRO A 91 4.06 -0.21 8.03
C PRO A 91 3.92 -1.73 7.80
N SER A 92 4.63 -2.52 8.59
CA SER A 92 4.64 -4.00 8.47
C SER A 92 3.28 -4.67 8.66
N TRP A 93 2.31 -3.96 9.26
CA TRP A 93 0.95 -4.45 9.41
C TRP A 93 0.09 -4.27 8.15
N ALA A 94 0.53 -3.47 7.17
CA ALA A 94 -0.22 -3.29 5.94
C ALA A 94 -0.37 -4.63 5.20
N LYS A 95 -1.58 -4.91 4.74
CA LYS A 95 -1.95 -6.14 4.02
C LYS A 95 -2.34 -5.86 2.58
N ARG A 96 -2.64 -4.61 2.29
CA ARG A 96 -2.93 -4.14 0.93
C ARG A 96 -2.30 -2.77 0.71
N VAL A 97 -1.71 -2.60 -0.47
CA VAL A 97 -1.19 -1.31 -0.94
C VAL A 97 -1.78 -1.04 -2.31
N THR A 98 -2.38 0.13 -2.48
CA THR A 98 -2.88 0.60 -3.76
C THR A 98 -1.95 1.69 -4.29
N VAL A 99 -1.50 1.56 -5.52
CA VAL A 99 -0.68 2.56 -6.24
C VAL A 99 -1.53 3.25 -7.26
N ASN A 100 -1.77 4.53 -7.10
CA ASN A 100 -2.64 5.34 -7.95
C ASN A 100 -1.81 6.21 -8.89
N PHE A 101 -2.11 6.13 -10.17
CA PHE A 101 -1.48 6.90 -11.24
C PHE A 101 -2.45 7.97 -11.73
N LYS A 102 -1.99 9.21 -11.86
CA LYS A 102 -2.76 10.32 -12.42
C LYS A 102 -1.94 11.05 -13.48
N GLY A 103 -2.19 10.72 -14.74
CA GLY A 103 -1.56 11.37 -15.89
C GLY A 103 -0.04 11.16 -15.99
N VAL A 104 0.47 10.01 -15.50
CA VAL A 104 1.91 9.74 -15.43
C VAL A 104 2.50 9.48 -16.80
N GLY A 105 3.50 10.25 -17.16
CA GLY A 105 4.27 10.11 -18.41
C GLY A 105 5.76 10.08 -18.16
N THR A 106 6.50 9.56 -19.14
CA THR A 106 7.98 9.50 -19.12
C THR A 106 8.57 10.08 -20.41
N SER A 107 9.86 10.36 -20.42
CA SER A 107 10.59 10.91 -21.57
C SER A 107 10.77 9.92 -22.73
N GLY A 108 10.65 8.61 -22.46
CA GLY A 108 10.89 7.55 -23.44
C GLY A 108 9.75 6.55 -23.54
N THR A 109 10.02 5.45 -24.25
CA THR A 109 9.02 4.41 -24.58
C THR A 109 9.13 3.17 -23.68
N SER A 110 10.04 3.16 -22.71
CA SER A 110 10.20 2.01 -21.83
C SER A 110 8.98 1.82 -20.93
N ASN A 111 8.60 0.56 -20.73
CA ASN A 111 7.51 0.20 -19.81
C ASN A 111 7.83 0.70 -18.40
N LYS A 112 6.80 1.19 -17.69
CA LYS A 112 6.94 1.54 -16.29
C LYS A 112 6.96 0.26 -15.45
N LEU A 113 7.65 0.31 -14.31
CA LEU A 113 7.74 -0.80 -13.35
C LEU A 113 7.21 -0.34 -11.99
N ILE A 114 6.41 -1.18 -11.36
CA ILE A 114 6.17 -1.14 -9.92
C ILE A 114 7.07 -2.20 -9.29
N GLN A 115 7.96 -1.76 -8.41
CA GLN A 115 8.82 -2.62 -7.62
C GLN A 115 8.47 -2.48 -6.15
N VAL A 116 8.61 -3.54 -5.40
CA VAL A 116 8.43 -3.57 -3.95
C VAL A 116 9.76 -3.77 -3.26
N GLY A 117 9.79 -3.55 -1.94
CA GLY A 117 11.04 -3.75 -1.21
C GLY A 117 10.85 -3.91 0.29
N ASN A 118 11.93 -4.31 0.94
CA ASN A 118 12.07 -4.55 2.38
C ASN A 118 13.47 -4.09 2.81
N GLY A 119 13.62 -2.82 3.20
CA GLY A 119 14.93 -2.21 3.45
C GLY A 119 15.60 -1.71 2.15
N ALA A 120 15.51 -2.44 1.06
CA ALA A 120 15.96 -2.06 -0.28
C ALA A 120 14.91 -2.43 -1.33
N VAL A 121 14.99 -1.83 -2.50
CA VAL A 121 14.14 -2.20 -3.64
C VAL A 121 14.55 -3.59 -4.15
N VAL A 122 13.59 -4.49 -4.29
CA VAL A 122 13.79 -5.82 -4.88
C VAL A 122 13.54 -5.72 -6.37
N ASN A 123 14.51 -6.17 -7.18
CA ASN A 123 14.47 -6.11 -8.63
C ASN A 123 14.61 -7.48 -9.30
N THR A 124 14.36 -8.56 -8.57
CA THR A 124 14.38 -9.93 -9.06
C THR A 124 13.27 -10.76 -8.43
N GLY A 125 12.99 -11.93 -8.98
CA GLY A 125 12.04 -12.89 -8.39
C GLY A 125 10.57 -12.58 -8.69
N TYR A 126 10.27 -11.61 -9.53
CA TYR A 126 8.91 -11.34 -9.97
C TYR A 126 8.45 -12.40 -10.98
N LEU A 127 7.22 -12.86 -10.78
CA LEU A 127 6.49 -13.70 -11.71
C LEU A 127 5.32 -12.87 -12.24
N GLY A 128 5.60 -12.01 -13.21
CA GLY A 128 4.63 -11.02 -13.70
C GLY A 128 4.36 -11.14 -15.19
N SER A 129 3.17 -10.73 -15.58
CA SER A 129 2.74 -10.57 -16.97
C SER A 129 2.03 -9.25 -17.14
N GLN A 130 2.21 -8.64 -18.29
CA GLN A 130 1.55 -7.41 -18.71
C GLN A 130 0.91 -7.59 -20.06
N SER A 131 -0.15 -6.85 -20.30
CA SER A 131 -0.81 -6.81 -21.61
C SER A 131 -1.22 -5.39 -21.95
N VAL A 132 -1.17 -5.07 -23.25
CA VAL A 132 -1.80 -3.87 -23.81
C VAL A 132 -3.01 -4.29 -24.63
N ILE A 133 -4.10 -3.56 -24.47
CA ILE A 133 -5.31 -3.68 -25.28
C ILE A 133 -5.54 -2.31 -25.93
N SER A 134 -5.51 -2.27 -27.24
CA SER A 134 -5.76 -1.06 -28.03
C SER A 134 -6.63 -1.38 -29.23
N THR A 135 -7.08 -0.36 -29.95
CA THR A 135 -7.86 -0.54 -31.16
C THR A 135 -7.10 -1.22 -32.30
N ALA A 136 -5.77 -1.18 -32.27
CA ALA A 136 -4.91 -1.68 -33.34
C ALA A 136 -4.17 -2.98 -32.98
N SER A 137 -4.01 -3.30 -31.71
CA SER A 137 -3.21 -4.46 -31.30
C SER A 137 -3.52 -4.93 -29.88
N ALA A 138 -3.27 -6.21 -29.63
CA ALA A 138 -3.09 -6.79 -28.31
C ALA A 138 -1.69 -7.38 -28.25
N ALA A 139 -0.93 -7.06 -27.19
CA ALA A 139 0.40 -7.59 -26.95
C ALA A 139 0.57 -7.93 -25.48
N SER A 140 1.39 -8.94 -25.21
CA SER A 140 1.69 -9.34 -23.84
C SER A 140 3.18 -9.62 -23.66
N GLY A 141 3.65 -9.60 -22.42
CA GLY A 141 5.03 -9.89 -22.07
C GLY A 141 5.18 -10.26 -20.61
N ASN A 142 6.22 -11.05 -20.32
CA ASN A 142 6.55 -11.45 -18.96
C ASN A 142 7.60 -10.50 -18.38
N THR A 143 7.57 -10.33 -17.06
CA THR A 143 8.52 -9.51 -16.33
C THR A 143 9.03 -10.21 -15.09
N THR A 144 10.32 -10.07 -14.81
CA THR A 144 11.00 -10.69 -13.67
C THR A 144 11.67 -9.67 -12.74
N THR A 145 11.64 -8.38 -13.11
CA THR A 145 12.32 -7.28 -12.40
C THR A 145 11.39 -6.32 -11.69
N GLY A 146 10.09 -6.52 -11.87
CA GLY A 146 9.00 -5.69 -11.31
C GLY A 146 7.68 -6.05 -11.98
N PHE A 147 6.60 -5.47 -11.52
CA PHE A 147 5.29 -5.53 -12.19
C PHE A 147 5.29 -4.46 -13.27
N ALA A 148 5.48 -4.88 -14.51
CA ALA A 148 5.57 -3.92 -15.61
C ALA A 148 4.20 -3.49 -16.10
N ILE A 149 4.12 -2.21 -16.43
CA ILE A 149 2.97 -1.56 -17.06
C ILE A 149 3.37 -1.26 -18.49
N ALA A 150 2.76 -1.92 -19.43
CA ALA A 150 3.01 -1.67 -20.85
C ALA A 150 2.76 -0.17 -21.16
N SER A 151 3.61 0.40 -21.98
CA SER A 151 3.50 1.81 -22.37
C SER A 151 4.22 1.95 -23.71
N GLY A 152 3.51 2.40 -24.69
CA GLY A 152 4.01 2.39 -26.09
C GLY A 152 4.71 3.67 -26.51
N ALA A 153 4.49 4.79 -25.81
CA ALA A 153 5.00 6.08 -26.26
C ALA A 153 5.33 7.02 -25.08
N ALA A 154 6.28 7.90 -25.30
CA ALA A 154 6.62 8.97 -24.35
C ALA A 154 5.44 9.93 -24.07
N ALA A 155 4.54 10.05 -25.04
CA ALA A 155 3.34 10.87 -24.91
C ALA A 155 2.23 10.25 -24.06
N ASP A 156 2.31 8.95 -23.73
CA ASP A 156 1.29 8.28 -22.93
C ASP A 156 1.14 8.93 -21.55
N ARG A 157 -0.11 9.10 -21.15
CA ARG A 157 -0.47 9.66 -19.83
C ARG A 157 -1.31 8.63 -19.10
N LEU A 158 -0.62 7.89 -18.21
CA LEU A 158 -1.23 6.77 -17.51
C LEU A 158 -2.11 7.22 -16.35
N GLY A 159 -3.34 6.76 -16.34
CA GLY A 159 -4.30 6.93 -15.24
C GLY A 159 -4.90 5.59 -14.83
N GLY A 160 -5.07 5.37 -13.54
CA GLY A 160 -5.63 4.13 -12.99
C GLY A 160 -4.90 3.66 -11.75
N ALA A 161 -5.10 2.40 -11.37
CA ALA A 161 -4.55 1.88 -10.12
C ALA A 161 -4.08 0.43 -10.24
N TYR A 162 -3.10 0.12 -9.40
CA TYR A 162 -2.63 -1.25 -9.13
C TYR A 162 -2.76 -1.56 -7.65
N VAL A 163 -3.29 -2.74 -7.36
CA VAL A 163 -3.48 -3.22 -5.99
C VAL A 163 -2.50 -4.34 -5.73
N LEU A 164 -1.72 -4.19 -4.68
CA LEU A 164 -0.85 -5.22 -4.13
C LEU A 164 -1.50 -5.76 -2.86
N THR A 165 -1.65 -7.08 -2.77
CA THR A 165 -2.22 -7.76 -1.61
C THR A 165 -1.22 -8.76 -1.07
N LEU A 166 -1.04 -8.78 0.25
CA LEU A 166 -0.24 -9.79 0.94
C LEU A 166 -0.99 -11.13 0.88
N GLU A 167 -0.51 -12.03 0.05
CA GLU A 167 -1.09 -13.36 -0.12
C GLU A 167 -0.65 -14.30 1.01
N ASN A 168 0.63 -14.26 1.37
CA ASN A 168 1.18 -15.15 2.39
C ASN A 168 2.14 -14.38 3.31
N ALA A 169 1.75 -14.24 4.58
CA ALA A 169 2.53 -13.52 5.57
C ALA A 169 3.81 -14.26 6.01
N SER A 170 3.85 -15.59 5.93
CA SER A 170 5.02 -16.37 6.35
C SER A 170 6.18 -16.27 5.34
N THR A 171 5.87 -16.11 4.07
CA THR A 171 6.83 -15.95 2.97
C THR A 171 6.92 -14.51 2.47
N ASN A 172 6.13 -13.61 3.04
CA ASN A 172 5.96 -12.23 2.57
C ASN A 172 5.68 -12.17 1.06
N THR A 173 4.80 -13.05 0.58
CA THR A 173 4.41 -13.11 -0.83
C THR A 173 3.31 -12.09 -1.11
N TRP A 174 3.56 -11.25 -2.09
CA TRP A 174 2.65 -10.22 -2.55
C TRP A 174 2.17 -10.51 -3.96
N VAL A 175 0.87 -10.37 -4.18
CA VAL A 175 0.22 -10.46 -5.49
C VAL A 175 -0.15 -9.06 -5.94
N CYS A 176 0.16 -8.72 -7.17
CA CYS A 176 -0.20 -7.46 -7.81
C CYS A 176 -1.20 -7.70 -8.93
N GLN A 177 -2.19 -6.85 -9.03
CA GLN A 177 -3.08 -6.76 -10.18
C GLN A 177 -3.55 -5.33 -10.38
N GLY A 178 -3.81 -4.94 -11.61
CA GLY A 178 -4.38 -3.64 -11.87
C GLY A 178 -4.47 -3.28 -13.34
N VAL A 179 -5.09 -2.13 -13.56
CA VAL A 179 -5.29 -1.56 -14.90
C VAL A 179 -4.97 -0.07 -14.86
N THR A 180 -4.25 0.36 -15.86
CA THR A 180 -4.14 1.78 -16.23
C THR A 180 -4.60 1.97 -17.65
N SER A 181 -4.99 3.18 -17.98
CA SER A 181 -5.29 3.59 -19.35
C SER A 181 -4.41 4.76 -19.76
N ALA A 182 -4.10 4.85 -21.04
CA ALA A 182 -3.58 6.07 -21.66
C ALA A 182 -4.73 6.73 -22.43
N SER A 183 -5.39 7.68 -21.79
CA SER A 183 -6.59 8.33 -22.35
C SER A 183 -6.32 9.10 -23.63
N ASN A 184 -5.07 9.53 -23.83
CA ASN A 184 -4.64 10.26 -25.04
C ASN A 184 -4.50 9.36 -26.28
N VAL A 185 -4.48 8.03 -26.12
CA VAL A 185 -4.32 7.06 -27.23
C VAL A 185 -5.35 5.92 -27.21
N GLY A 186 -6.29 5.92 -26.27
CA GLY A 186 -7.36 4.92 -26.19
C GLY A 186 -6.86 3.50 -25.89
N SER A 187 -5.78 3.36 -25.12
CA SER A 187 -5.19 2.06 -24.75
C SER A 187 -5.41 1.75 -23.28
N SER A 188 -5.56 0.48 -22.95
CA SER A 188 -5.59 -0.03 -21.57
C SER A 188 -4.44 -0.99 -21.34
N PHE A 189 -3.85 -0.93 -20.16
CA PHE A 189 -2.70 -1.73 -19.77
C PHE A 189 -3.04 -2.54 -18.53
N VAL A 190 -2.99 -3.85 -18.65
CA VAL A 190 -3.29 -4.79 -17.57
C VAL A 190 -1.99 -5.42 -17.10
N THR A 191 -1.82 -5.50 -15.79
CA THR A 191 -0.67 -6.20 -15.19
C THR A 191 -1.14 -7.08 -14.05
N SER A 192 -0.54 -8.26 -13.94
CA SER A 192 -0.70 -9.14 -12.79
C SER A 192 0.58 -9.91 -12.52
N GLY A 193 0.71 -10.40 -11.29
CA GLY A 193 1.87 -11.21 -10.92
C GLY A 193 2.04 -11.34 -9.42
N SER A 194 3.16 -11.95 -9.03
CA SER A 194 3.54 -12.11 -7.63
C SER A 194 5.04 -11.94 -7.41
N VAL A 195 5.41 -11.69 -6.18
CA VAL A 195 6.79 -11.66 -5.71
C VAL A 195 6.84 -12.04 -4.24
N SER A 196 7.86 -12.79 -3.82
CA SER A 196 8.12 -13.08 -2.41
C SER A 196 9.29 -12.23 -1.92
N LEU A 197 9.10 -11.58 -0.76
CA LEU A 197 10.11 -10.76 -0.10
C LEU A 197 10.76 -11.54 1.06
N GLY A 198 11.98 -11.18 1.43
CA GLY A 198 12.65 -11.77 2.59
C GLY A 198 12.09 -11.34 3.94
N SER A 199 11.35 -10.22 3.97
CA SER A 199 10.67 -9.68 5.16
C SER A 199 9.49 -8.79 4.77
N ALA A 200 8.82 -8.17 5.73
CA ALA A 200 7.67 -7.33 5.47
C ALA A 200 7.97 -6.19 4.49
N LEU A 201 7.05 -5.94 3.58
CA LEU A 201 7.13 -4.83 2.64
C LEU A 201 7.15 -3.49 3.39
N ASP A 202 8.09 -2.62 3.05
CA ASP A 202 8.24 -1.29 3.62
C ASP A 202 8.26 -0.16 2.59
N ARG A 203 8.34 -0.50 1.30
CA ARG A 203 8.45 0.47 0.21
C ARG A 203 7.85 0.01 -1.10
N ILE A 204 7.43 1.00 -1.88
CA ILE A 204 7.08 0.87 -3.30
C ILE A 204 7.98 1.81 -4.09
N ASN A 205 8.58 1.30 -5.15
CA ASN A 205 9.35 2.09 -6.10
C ASN A 205 8.71 2.01 -7.49
N ILE A 206 8.54 3.14 -8.12
CA ILE A 206 8.08 3.23 -9.50
C ILE A 206 9.22 3.75 -10.35
N THR A 207 9.55 3.02 -11.42
CA THR A 207 10.63 3.35 -12.36
C THR A 207 10.27 2.90 -13.77
N THR A 208 11.24 2.73 -14.64
CA THR A 208 11.08 2.17 -15.99
C THR A 208 11.97 0.94 -16.18
N VAL A 209 11.65 0.07 -17.13
CA VAL A 209 12.42 -1.16 -17.39
C VAL A 209 13.87 -0.86 -17.76
N ASN A 210 14.12 0.21 -18.51
CA ASN A 210 15.49 0.63 -18.88
C ASN A 210 16.20 1.40 -17.75
N GLY A 211 15.46 1.88 -16.72
CA GLY A 211 16.00 2.65 -15.60
C GLY A 211 16.51 4.05 -15.94
N THR A 212 16.37 4.48 -17.17
CA THR A 212 16.96 5.74 -17.68
C THR A 212 15.92 6.75 -18.17
N ASP A 213 14.72 6.30 -18.57
CA ASP A 213 13.65 7.22 -18.93
C ASP A 213 13.24 8.04 -17.71
N THR A 214 13.18 9.35 -17.84
CA THR A 214 12.81 10.26 -16.76
C THR A 214 11.30 10.48 -16.72
N PHE A 215 10.76 10.65 -15.54
CA PHE A 215 9.40 11.12 -15.38
C PHE A 215 9.22 12.53 -15.94
N ALA A 216 8.11 12.80 -16.61
CA ALA A 216 7.87 14.03 -17.35
C ALA A 216 6.50 14.67 -17.09
N ALA A 217 5.56 13.95 -16.47
CA ALA A 217 4.22 14.46 -16.18
C ALA A 217 3.48 13.60 -15.15
N GLY A 218 2.51 14.23 -14.48
CA GLY A 218 1.55 13.57 -13.60
C GLY A 218 1.97 13.49 -12.16
N GLU A 219 1.29 12.62 -11.42
CA GLU A 219 1.58 12.34 -10.02
C GLU A 219 1.21 10.89 -9.67
N ILE A 220 1.83 10.36 -8.63
CA ILE A 220 1.54 9.04 -8.06
C ILE A 220 1.27 9.22 -6.58
N ASN A 221 0.31 8.47 -6.07
CA ASN A 221 0.12 8.30 -4.64
C ASN A 221 -0.05 6.83 -4.30
N ILE A 222 0.26 6.47 -3.06
CA ILE A 222 -0.03 5.15 -2.51
C ILE A 222 -1.02 5.26 -1.35
N MET A 223 -1.79 4.20 -1.18
CA MET A 223 -2.69 4.03 -0.04
C MET A 223 -2.48 2.61 0.50
N TRP A 224 -2.66 2.43 1.82
CA TRP A 224 -2.50 1.10 2.42
C TRP A 224 -3.50 0.85 3.56
N GLU A 225 -3.77 -0.39 3.82
CA GLU A 225 -4.62 -0.89 4.91
C GLU A 225 -4.18 -2.30 5.35
#